data_f8876b3cf3f4bbdb0e0bc1598534dc1f
#
_entry.id   f8876b3cf3f4bbdb0e0bc1598534dc1f
#
_cell.length_a   1.000
_cell.length_b   1.000
_cell.length_c   1.000
_cell.angle_alpha   90.00
_cell.angle_beta   90.00
_cell.angle_gamma   90.00
#
_symmetry.space_group_name_H-M   'P 1'
#
loop_
_entity.id
_entity.type
_entity.pdbx_description
1 polymer ?
#
loop_
_entity_poly.entity_id
_entity_poly.type
_entity_poly.pdbx_seq_one_letter_code
_entity_poly.pdbx_strand_id
1 'polypeptide(L)'
;MYGFLIFYCIIDTFINTTILVIARTYFKNIKAGMLIYFFANICNLLIAYFKINKLVYYNRDVLIITGGFNLASVFYFLSIYMNISSITFNNYYSLKILIVSIFSMYLMSTKYNKWQWLGKALISLGIFIQFENDKTQKFSWAIVTAAFSGLFNAFSTVHFEHRVKNSISSIWNYLFTYNLCYIPFNLCFAVVENSTYNNKTALLTLPFYILVLLNILSSQMSIYLSMQVDSFERSIISMICNISSSCISDIWLDFKIDYLSLYSLFFVSSGTLLYMCFKRYNLQDKNTEIN
;
A
#
# COMPACT_ATOMS: atom_id res chain seq x y z
N MET A 1 10.19 -9.62 18.17
CA MET A 1 9.49 -8.66 17.30
C MET A 1 10.36 -8.14 16.16
N TYR A 2 11.60 -7.63 16.41
CA TYR A 2 12.45 -7.07 15.34
C TYR A 2 12.86 -8.07 14.26
N GLY A 3 13.26 -9.28 14.64
CA GLY A 3 13.61 -10.32 13.66
C GLY A 3 12.46 -10.62 12.68
N PHE A 4 11.22 -10.61 13.18
CA PHE A 4 10.02 -10.78 12.36
C PHE A 4 9.85 -9.60 11.38
N LEU A 5 10.02 -8.35 11.84
CA LEU A 5 9.86 -7.18 10.98
C LEU A 5 10.93 -7.13 9.88
N ILE A 6 12.18 -7.47 10.17
CA ILE A 6 13.26 -7.56 9.18
C ILE A 6 12.94 -8.65 8.15
N PHE A 7 12.55 -9.83 8.61
CA PHE A 7 12.16 -10.94 7.74
C PHE A 7 10.96 -10.56 6.85
N TYR A 8 9.94 -9.91 7.44
CA TYR A 8 8.82 -9.38 6.69
C TYR A 8 9.28 -8.41 5.60
N CYS A 9 10.12 -7.41 5.93
CA CYS A 9 10.61 -6.43 4.96
C CYS A 9 11.35 -7.09 3.80
N ILE A 10 12.18 -8.10 4.06
CA ILE A 10 12.92 -8.81 3.00
C ILE A 10 11.95 -9.53 2.06
N ILE A 11 11.02 -10.30 2.61
CA ILE A 11 10.06 -11.07 1.80
C ILE A 11 9.11 -10.14 1.05
N ASP A 12 8.56 -9.13 1.71
CA ASP A 12 7.63 -8.19 1.08
C ASP A 12 8.32 -7.38 -0.02
N THR A 13 9.58 -6.97 0.18
CA THR A 13 10.39 -6.32 -0.87
C THR A 13 10.58 -7.25 -2.07
N PHE A 14 10.92 -8.51 -1.84
CA PHE A 14 11.09 -9.50 -2.92
C PHE A 14 9.77 -9.73 -3.68
N ILE A 15 8.66 -9.94 -2.98
CA ILE A 15 7.33 -10.12 -3.58
C ILE A 15 6.94 -8.88 -4.39
N ASN A 16 7.05 -7.69 -3.81
CA ASN A 16 6.67 -6.45 -4.48
C ASN A 16 7.56 -6.15 -5.68
N THR A 17 8.87 -6.39 -5.61
CA THR A 17 9.78 -6.26 -6.77
C THR A 17 9.34 -7.20 -7.89
N THR A 18 9.07 -8.46 -7.58
CA THR A 18 8.65 -9.46 -8.57
C THR A 18 7.29 -9.07 -9.19
N ILE A 19 6.34 -8.63 -8.37
CA ILE A 19 5.05 -8.12 -8.85
C ILE A 19 5.26 -6.93 -9.80
N LEU A 20 6.07 -5.94 -9.43
CA LEU A 20 6.32 -4.75 -10.24
C LEU A 20 6.97 -5.09 -11.58
N VAL A 21 7.99 -5.93 -11.58
CA VAL A 21 8.70 -6.35 -12.81
C VAL A 21 7.76 -7.12 -13.72
N ILE A 22 7.10 -8.14 -13.20
CA ILE A 22 6.17 -8.97 -14.01
C ILE A 22 4.98 -8.11 -14.47
N ALA A 23 4.37 -7.33 -13.58
CA ALA A 23 3.22 -6.51 -13.92
C ALA A 23 3.55 -5.49 -15.02
N ARG A 24 4.66 -4.79 -14.93
CA ARG A 24 5.06 -3.80 -15.95
C ARG A 24 5.39 -4.44 -17.29
N THR A 25 6.07 -5.57 -17.28
CA THR A 25 6.36 -6.34 -18.51
C THR A 25 5.08 -6.88 -19.11
N TYR A 26 4.20 -7.44 -18.29
CA TYR A 26 2.92 -8.01 -18.68
C TYR A 26 1.92 -6.94 -19.15
N PHE A 27 1.74 -5.86 -18.36
CA PHE A 27 0.79 -4.80 -18.67
C PHE A 27 1.20 -3.88 -19.81
N LYS A 28 2.40 -4.00 -20.31
CA LYS A 28 2.79 -3.36 -21.57
C LYS A 28 1.84 -3.77 -22.71
N ASN A 29 1.41 -5.03 -22.69
CA ASN A 29 0.58 -5.64 -23.73
C ASN A 29 -0.85 -5.97 -23.27
N ILE A 30 -1.04 -6.30 -21.98
CA ILE A 30 -2.29 -6.79 -21.42
C ILE A 30 -2.57 -6.07 -20.09
N LYS A 31 -3.60 -5.23 -20.06
CA LYS A 31 -3.99 -4.46 -18.87
C LYS A 31 -5.07 -5.21 -18.07
N ALA A 32 -4.68 -6.11 -17.19
CA ALA A 32 -5.57 -7.00 -16.44
C ALA A 32 -5.34 -6.97 -14.92
N GLY A 33 -4.97 -5.79 -14.37
CA GLY A 33 -4.62 -5.65 -12.96
C GLY A 33 -5.78 -5.94 -12.02
N MET A 34 -6.97 -5.41 -12.31
CA MET A 34 -8.15 -5.63 -11.49
C MET A 34 -8.65 -7.08 -11.57
N LEU A 35 -8.47 -7.72 -12.73
CA LEU A 35 -8.79 -9.13 -12.89
C LEU A 35 -7.87 -10.02 -12.02
N ILE A 36 -6.57 -9.69 -11.92
CA ILE A 36 -5.62 -10.37 -11.05
C ILE A 36 -6.06 -10.25 -9.59
N TYR A 37 -6.40 -9.05 -9.14
CA TYR A 37 -6.91 -8.84 -7.78
C TYR A 37 -8.21 -9.58 -7.51
N PHE A 38 -9.13 -9.62 -8.47
CA PHE A 38 -10.38 -10.37 -8.34
C PHE A 38 -10.11 -11.85 -8.04
N PHE A 39 -9.26 -12.52 -8.85
CA PHE A 39 -8.92 -13.92 -8.59
C PHE A 39 -8.13 -14.13 -7.30
N ALA A 40 -7.19 -13.24 -6.98
CA ALA A 40 -6.45 -13.32 -5.72
C ALA A 40 -7.38 -13.23 -4.50
N ASN A 41 -8.38 -12.35 -4.54
CA ASN A 41 -9.34 -12.19 -3.44
C ASN A 41 -10.34 -13.36 -3.34
N ILE A 42 -10.71 -13.99 -4.45
CA ILE A 42 -11.48 -15.26 -4.40
C ILE A 42 -10.66 -16.34 -3.69
N CYS A 43 -9.39 -16.51 -4.04
CA CYS A 43 -8.54 -17.49 -3.37
C CYS A 43 -8.37 -17.17 -1.87
N ASN A 44 -8.15 -15.90 -1.52
CA ASN A 44 -8.06 -15.46 -0.13
C ASN A 44 -9.36 -15.69 0.65
N LEU A 45 -10.51 -15.49 0.01
CA LEU A 45 -11.83 -15.79 0.59
C LEU A 45 -11.95 -17.29 0.91
N LEU A 46 -11.58 -18.15 -0.03
CA LEU A 46 -11.61 -19.61 0.15
C LEU A 46 -10.68 -20.04 1.30
N ILE A 47 -9.44 -19.53 1.32
CA ILE A 47 -8.48 -19.83 2.39
C ILE A 47 -9.07 -19.39 3.75
N ALA A 48 -9.62 -18.19 3.83
CA ALA A 48 -10.23 -17.69 5.04
C ALA A 48 -11.44 -18.54 5.47
N TYR A 49 -12.29 -18.94 4.52
CA TYR A 49 -13.47 -19.79 4.78
C TYR A 49 -13.08 -21.12 5.45
N PHE A 50 -12.04 -21.80 4.96
CA PHE A 50 -11.57 -23.06 5.56
C PHE A 50 -10.92 -22.89 6.95
N LYS A 51 -10.54 -21.67 7.33
CA LYS A 51 -9.91 -21.36 8.62
C LYS A 51 -10.87 -20.76 9.65
N ILE A 52 -12.09 -20.43 9.26
CA ILE A 52 -13.10 -19.84 10.15
C ILE A 52 -13.85 -20.93 10.91
N ASN A 53 -13.91 -20.79 12.24
CA ASN A 53 -14.70 -21.67 13.10
C ASN A 53 -16.13 -21.15 13.36
N LYS A 54 -16.36 -19.84 13.21
CA LYS A 54 -17.66 -19.17 13.35
C LYS A 54 -17.80 -18.06 12.32
N LEU A 55 -18.90 -18.04 11.58
CA LEU A 55 -19.26 -16.94 10.70
C LEU A 55 -19.46 -15.64 11.50
N VAL A 56 -18.81 -14.58 11.08
CA VAL A 56 -18.93 -13.24 11.67
C VAL A 56 -19.88 -12.40 10.84
N TYR A 57 -20.71 -11.63 11.52
CA TYR A 57 -21.65 -10.73 10.89
C TYR A 57 -20.96 -9.59 10.14
N TYR A 58 -21.58 -9.18 9.07
CA TYR A 58 -21.23 -8.05 8.22
C TYR A 58 -21.14 -6.75 9.04
N ASN A 59 -20.00 -6.07 9.00
CA ASN A 59 -19.80 -4.80 9.66
C ASN A 59 -19.67 -3.68 8.61
N ARG A 60 -20.48 -2.61 8.74
CA ARG A 60 -20.45 -1.43 7.88
C ARG A 60 -19.05 -0.81 7.77
N ASP A 61 -18.29 -0.80 8.88
CA ASP A 61 -16.93 -0.27 8.90
C ASP A 61 -15.98 -1.06 7.99
N VAL A 62 -16.12 -2.39 7.93
CA VAL A 62 -15.33 -3.23 7.02
C VAL A 62 -15.65 -2.89 5.56
N LEU A 63 -16.89 -2.58 5.22
CA LEU A 63 -17.28 -2.18 3.87
C LEU A 63 -16.65 -0.84 3.47
N ILE A 64 -16.63 0.14 4.37
CA ILE A 64 -16.01 1.45 4.14
C ILE A 64 -14.50 1.29 3.90
N ILE A 65 -13.83 0.49 4.75
CA ILE A 65 -12.40 0.20 4.62
C ILE A 65 -12.11 -0.49 3.30
N THR A 66 -12.91 -1.49 2.96
CA THR A 66 -12.76 -2.27 1.74
C THR A 66 -12.95 -1.41 0.50
N GLY A 67 -13.96 -0.54 0.50
CA GLY A 67 -14.20 0.43 -0.58
C GLY A 67 -13.01 1.36 -0.79
N GLY A 68 -12.44 1.89 0.29
CA GLY A 68 -11.27 2.75 0.21
C GLY A 68 -10.02 2.04 -0.31
N PHE A 69 -9.74 0.81 0.14
CA PHE A 69 -8.62 0.03 -0.40
C PHE A 69 -8.83 -0.35 -1.88
N ASN A 70 -10.09 -0.63 -2.30
CA ASN A 70 -10.40 -0.85 -3.71
C ASN A 70 -10.09 0.38 -4.56
N LEU A 71 -10.55 1.56 -4.14
CA LEU A 71 -10.25 2.80 -4.85
C LEU A 71 -8.74 3.06 -4.90
N ALA A 72 -8.01 2.80 -3.81
CA ALA A 72 -6.55 2.89 -3.82
C ALA A 72 -5.92 1.98 -4.87
N SER A 73 -6.42 0.74 -5.00
CA SER A 73 -5.93 -0.23 -5.99
C SER A 73 -6.26 0.19 -7.42
N VAL A 74 -7.45 0.73 -7.67
CA VAL A 74 -7.84 1.27 -8.98
C VAL A 74 -6.89 2.38 -9.41
N PHE A 75 -6.64 3.36 -8.53
CA PHE A 75 -5.73 4.47 -8.82
C PHE A 75 -4.27 4.00 -8.97
N TYR A 76 -3.85 2.98 -8.23
CA TYR A 76 -2.56 2.35 -8.41
C TYR A 76 -2.40 1.78 -9.83
N PHE A 77 -3.35 0.96 -10.29
CA PHE A 77 -3.27 0.41 -11.64
C PHE A 77 -3.38 1.47 -12.73
N LEU A 78 -4.22 2.47 -12.56
CA LEU A 78 -4.28 3.60 -13.50
C LEU A 78 -2.92 4.27 -13.65
N SER A 79 -2.18 4.49 -12.55
CA SER A 79 -0.83 5.05 -12.63
C SER A 79 0.14 4.13 -13.37
N ILE A 80 0.10 2.82 -13.14
CA ILE A 80 0.93 1.85 -13.87
C ILE A 80 0.59 1.85 -15.37
N TYR A 81 -0.69 1.89 -15.72
CA TYR A 81 -1.13 1.92 -17.11
C TYR A 81 -0.71 3.20 -17.86
N MET A 82 -0.53 4.29 -17.11
CA MET A 82 0.04 5.54 -17.61
C MET A 82 1.58 5.53 -17.66
N ASN A 83 2.22 4.40 -17.34
CA ASN A 83 3.65 4.15 -17.44
C ASN A 83 4.53 5.11 -16.59
N ILE A 84 4.06 5.48 -15.39
CA ILE A 84 4.87 6.22 -14.42
C ILE A 84 5.99 5.34 -13.85
N SER A 85 7.19 5.88 -13.59
CA SER A 85 8.25 5.11 -12.93
C SER A 85 7.84 4.71 -11.50
N SER A 86 8.38 3.60 -10.98
CA SER A 86 8.03 3.14 -9.64
C SER A 86 8.52 4.12 -8.57
N ILE A 87 9.68 4.74 -8.78
CA ILE A 87 10.23 5.76 -7.87
C ILE A 87 9.31 6.98 -7.83
N THR A 88 8.92 7.53 -8.99
CA THR A 88 8.01 8.67 -9.06
C THR A 88 6.66 8.34 -8.42
N PHE A 89 6.09 7.17 -8.72
CA PHE A 89 4.86 6.71 -8.08
C PHE A 89 4.98 6.72 -6.55
N ASN A 90 6.05 6.11 -5.98
CA ASN A 90 6.22 6.01 -4.54
C ASN A 90 6.48 7.36 -3.86
N ASN A 91 7.14 8.29 -4.53
CA ASN A 91 7.32 9.63 -4.01
C ASN A 91 5.95 10.32 -3.79
N TYR A 92 5.04 10.26 -4.76
CA TYR A 92 3.68 10.80 -4.60
C TYR A 92 2.80 9.96 -3.66
N TYR A 93 2.92 8.64 -3.71
CA TYR A 93 2.22 7.75 -2.80
C TYR A 93 2.63 7.98 -1.33
N SER A 94 3.81 8.55 -1.09
CA SER A 94 4.32 8.91 0.25
C SER A 94 3.49 9.99 0.95
N LEU A 95 2.67 10.76 0.21
CA LEU A 95 1.63 11.61 0.78
C LEU A 95 0.74 10.85 1.77
N LYS A 96 0.59 9.53 1.59
CA LYS A 96 -0.07 8.63 2.53
C LYS A 96 0.39 8.84 3.98
N ILE A 97 1.69 9.02 4.24
CA ILE A 97 2.23 9.16 5.61
C ILE A 97 1.74 10.47 6.24
N LEU A 98 1.73 11.56 5.47
CA LEU A 98 1.22 12.84 5.95
C LEU A 98 -0.27 12.77 6.24
N ILE A 99 -1.03 12.15 5.33
CA ILE A 99 -2.47 11.98 5.45
C ILE A 99 -2.83 11.06 6.63
N VAL A 100 -2.13 9.93 6.82
CA VAL A 100 -2.28 9.05 8.00
C VAL A 100 -2.07 9.86 9.27
N SER A 101 -1.05 10.72 9.30
CA SER A 101 -0.79 11.55 10.47
C SER A 101 -1.93 12.51 10.78
N ILE A 102 -2.49 13.17 9.75
CA ILE A 102 -3.60 14.11 9.91
C ILE A 102 -4.85 13.36 10.39
N PHE A 103 -5.21 12.25 9.74
CA PHE A 103 -6.36 11.45 10.16
C PHE A 103 -6.20 10.86 11.57
N SER A 104 -4.99 10.40 11.94
CA SER A 104 -4.74 9.88 13.28
C SER A 104 -4.85 10.98 14.35
N MET A 105 -4.42 12.21 14.05
CA MET A 105 -4.64 13.35 14.95
C MET A 105 -6.13 13.64 15.15
N TYR A 106 -6.89 13.63 14.06
CA TYR A 106 -8.30 13.99 14.08
C TYR A 106 -9.18 12.87 14.67
N LEU A 107 -8.99 11.62 14.24
CA LEU A 107 -9.85 10.49 14.62
C LEU A 107 -9.41 9.82 15.92
N MET A 108 -8.10 9.79 16.22
CA MET A 108 -7.54 9.07 17.37
C MET A 108 -6.93 10.00 18.41
N SER A 109 -7.02 11.33 18.22
CA SER A 109 -6.46 12.35 19.11
C SER A 109 -4.95 12.13 19.42
N THR A 110 -4.19 11.56 18.47
CA THR A 110 -2.78 11.32 18.64
C THR A 110 -1.99 12.62 18.69
N LYS A 111 -1.03 12.72 19.63
CA LYS A 111 -0.12 13.88 19.73
C LYS A 111 1.25 13.51 19.16
N TYR A 112 1.84 14.41 18.41
CA TYR A 112 3.16 14.25 17.81
C TYR A 112 4.18 15.19 18.43
N ASN A 113 5.42 14.71 18.64
CA ASN A 113 6.50 15.54 19.17
C ASN A 113 7.19 16.38 18.06
N LYS A 114 8.11 17.28 18.45
CA LYS A 114 8.81 18.18 17.51
C LYS A 114 9.59 17.41 16.44
N TRP A 115 10.22 16.29 16.80
CA TRP A 115 11.02 15.49 15.89
C TRP A 115 10.17 14.73 14.87
N GLN A 116 9.01 14.28 15.29
CA GLN A 116 8.02 13.69 14.37
C GLN A 116 7.49 14.71 13.37
N TRP A 117 7.31 15.97 13.79
CA TRP A 117 6.96 17.05 12.87
C TRP A 117 8.09 17.37 11.90
N LEU A 118 9.37 17.35 12.36
CA LEU A 118 10.52 17.50 11.49
C LEU A 118 10.59 16.37 10.44
N GLY A 119 10.36 15.12 10.85
CA GLY A 119 10.26 13.99 9.92
C GLY A 119 9.20 14.20 8.84
N LYS A 120 8.00 14.69 9.22
CA LYS A 120 6.93 15.03 8.26
C LYS A 120 7.33 16.17 7.33
N ALA A 121 8.01 17.18 7.84
CA ALA A 121 8.52 18.29 7.02
C ALA A 121 9.51 17.80 5.96
N LEU A 122 10.43 16.88 6.33
CA LEU A 122 11.36 16.27 5.37
C LEU A 122 10.63 15.45 4.29
N ILE A 123 9.62 14.68 4.67
CA ILE A 123 8.79 13.94 3.70
C ILE A 123 8.09 14.93 2.75
N SER A 124 7.52 16.00 3.27
CA SER A 124 6.87 17.03 2.46
C SER A 124 7.84 17.69 1.49
N LEU A 125 9.07 17.99 1.95
CA LEU A 125 10.13 18.55 1.12
C LEU A 125 10.52 17.60 -0.03
N GLY A 126 10.68 16.31 0.27
CA GLY A 126 10.97 15.31 -0.76
C GLY A 126 9.88 15.26 -1.83
N ILE A 127 8.61 15.25 -1.43
CA ILE A 127 7.47 15.27 -2.37
C ILE A 127 7.47 16.56 -3.20
N PHE A 128 7.79 17.71 -2.58
CA PHE A 128 7.87 18.99 -3.29
C PHE A 128 8.99 19.01 -4.33
N ILE A 129 10.19 18.47 -4.01
CA ILE A 129 11.30 18.33 -4.95
C ILE A 129 10.86 17.50 -6.16
N GLN A 130 10.16 16.39 -5.94
CA GLN A 130 9.64 15.57 -7.04
C GLN A 130 8.64 16.34 -7.90
N PHE A 131 7.75 17.09 -7.27
CA PHE A 131 6.74 17.88 -7.98
C PHE A 131 7.37 18.96 -8.88
N GLU A 132 8.40 19.66 -8.41
CA GLU A 132 9.13 20.64 -9.21
C GLU A 132 9.86 20.00 -10.39
N ASN A 133 10.43 18.80 -10.18
CA ASN A 133 11.03 18.03 -11.26
C ASN A 133 10.00 17.66 -12.35
N ASP A 134 8.83 17.19 -11.93
CA ASP A 134 7.80 16.72 -12.87
C ASP A 134 7.10 17.88 -13.60
N LYS A 135 7.08 19.10 -13.06
CA LYS A 135 6.59 20.30 -13.78
C LYS A 135 7.37 20.55 -15.08
N THR A 136 8.65 20.25 -15.08
CA THR A 136 9.51 20.39 -16.27
C THR A 136 9.20 19.37 -17.35
N GLN A 137 8.56 18.25 -16.98
CA GLN A 137 8.26 17.10 -17.85
C GLN A 137 6.80 16.98 -18.32
N LYS A 138 5.96 17.99 -18.17
CA LYS A 138 4.51 18.00 -18.38
C LYS A 138 3.73 17.27 -17.28
N PHE A 139 2.85 18.00 -16.61
CA PHE A 139 1.90 17.46 -15.62
C PHE A 139 1.16 16.26 -16.19
N SER A 140 1.31 15.10 -15.55
CA SER A 140 0.66 13.86 -15.96
C SER A 140 -0.45 13.48 -15.00
N TRP A 141 -1.59 13.04 -15.53
CA TRP A 141 -2.67 12.45 -14.72
C TRP A 141 -2.20 11.25 -13.87
N ALA A 142 -1.10 10.60 -14.27
CA ALA A 142 -0.47 9.53 -13.48
C ALA A 142 -0.02 9.97 -12.09
N ILE A 143 0.42 11.24 -11.94
CA ILE A 143 0.78 11.84 -10.64
C ILE A 143 -0.45 11.96 -9.76
N VAL A 144 -1.54 12.47 -10.31
CA VAL A 144 -2.81 12.62 -9.60
C VAL A 144 -3.32 11.28 -9.12
N THR A 145 -3.28 10.26 -9.97
CA THR A 145 -3.72 8.90 -9.60
C THR A 145 -2.84 8.31 -8.51
N ALA A 146 -1.51 8.52 -8.54
CA ALA A 146 -0.60 8.07 -7.49
C ALA A 146 -0.92 8.72 -6.12
N ALA A 147 -1.18 10.05 -6.11
CA ALA A 147 -1.55 10.78 -4.90
C ALA A 147 -2.91 10.29 -4.34
N PHE A 148 -3.91 10.10 -5.20
CA PHE A 148 -5.22 9.55 -4.78
C PHE A 148 -5.12 8.12 -4.26
N SER A 149 -4.28 7.27 -4.85
CA SER A 149 -4.00 5.94 -4.32
C SER A 149 -3.48 6.02 -2.88
N GLY A 150 -2.53 6.93 -2.62
CA GLY A 150 -2.02 7.19 -1.27
C GLY A 150 -3.09 7.68 -0.28
N LEU A 151 -3.94 8.61 -0.72
CA LEU A 151 -5.02 9.17 0.09
C LEU A 151 -6.04 8.11 0.53
N PHE A 152 -6.56 7.32 -0.41
CA PHE A 152 -7.55 6.27 -0.10
C PHE A 152 -6.95 5.15 0.74
N ASN A 153 -5.68 4.81 0.51
CA ASN A 153 -4.97 3.84 1.34
C ASN A 153 -4.78 4.36 2.78
N ALA A 154 -4.42 5.64 2.95
CA ALA A 154 -4.28 6.27 4.26
C ALA A 154 -5.58 6.26 5.04
N PHE A 155 -6.68 6.70 4.40
CA PHE A 155 -8.01 6.72 4.99
C PHE A 155 -8.41 5.33 5.49
N SER A 156 -8.32 4.32 4.64
CA SER A 156 -8.70 2.95 4.98
C SER A 156 -7.84 2.37 6.10
N THR A 157 -6.53 2.67 6.11
CA THR A 157 -5.60 2.17 7.14
C THR A 157 -5.93 2.76 8.52
N VAL A 158 -6.18 4.07 8.62
CA VAL A 158 -6.53 4.73 9.88
C VAL A 158 -7.92 4.30 10.36
N HIS A 159 -8.89 4.20 9.44
CA HIS A 159 -10.23 3.75 9.78
C HIS A 159 -10.23 2.31 10.28
N PHE A 160 -9.40 1.43 9.69
CA PHE A 160 -9.19 0.07 10.19
C PHE A 160 -8.68 0.06 11.63
N GLU A 161 -7.64 0.83 11.94
CA GLU A 161 -7.08 0.89 13.29
C GLU A 161 -8.11 1.44 14.30
N HIS A 162 -8.79 2.52 13.94
CA HIS A 162 -9.71 3.20 14.84
C HIS A 162 -10.97 2.38 15.16
N ARG A 163 -11.57 1.72 14.15
CA ARG A 163 -12.90 1.11 14.27
C ARG A 163 -12.88 -0.41 14.34
N VAL A 164 -11.93 -1.07 13.71
CA VAL A 164 -12.05 -2.50 13.42
C VAL A 164 -11.00 -3.31 14.16
N LYS A 165 -9.76 -2.85 14.27
CA LYS A 165 -8.65 -3.62 14.83
C LYS A 165 -8.94 -4.22 16.20
N ASN A 166 -9.52 -3.43 17.12
CA ASN A 166 -9.81 -3.85 18.49
C ASN A 166 -11.10 -4.67 18.63
N SER A 167 -11.95 -4.70 17.59
CA SER A 167 -13.22 -5.45 17.60
C SER A 167 -13.11 -6.84 16.97
N ILE A 168 -11.94 -7.17 16.38
CA ILE A 168 -11.73 -8.42 15.65
C ILE A 168 -11.38 -9.55 16.62
N SER A 169 -12.21 -10.57 16.65
CA SER A 169 -11.98 -11.79 17.44
C SER A 169 -10.99 -12.75 16.77
N SER A 170 -10.87 -12.69 15.43
CA SER A 170 -10.01 -13.56 14.63
C SER A 170 -9.62 -12.90 13.32
N ILE A 171 -8.34 -13.00 12.96
CA ILE A 171 -7.81 -12.50 11.69
C ILE A 171 -8.51 -13.13 10.48
N TRP A 172 -8.89 -14.41 10.59
CA TRP A 172 -9.55 -15.14 9.51
C TRP A 172 -10.97 -14.64 9.27
N ASN A 173 -11.68 -14.27 10.35
CA ASN A 173 -13.00 -13.65 10.26
C ASN A 173 -12.95 -12.31 9.55
N TYR A 174 -11.94 -11.50 9.88
CA TYR A 174 -11.72 -10.22 9.19
C TYR A 174 -11.39 -10.44 7.71
N LEU A 175 -10.44 -11.34 7.41
CA LEU A 175 -10.06 -11.70 6.05
C LEU A 175 -11.26 -12.16 5.22
N PHE A 176 -12.12 -13.01 5.78
CA PHE A 176 -13.31 -13.48 5.11
C PHE A 176 -14.25 -12.33 4.76
N THR A 177 -14.62 -11.52 5.76
CA THR A 177 -15.54 -10.39 5.58
C THR A 177 -14.94 -9.36 4.62
N TYR A 178 -13.64 -9.08 4.75
CA TYR A 178 -12.90 -8.17 3.88
C TYR A 178 -12.97 -8.64 2.42
N ASN A 179 -12.60 -9.88 2.13
CA ASN A 179 -12.60 -10.41 0.76
C ASN A 179 -14.02 -10.53 0.19
N LEU A 180 -15.00 -10.90 1.02
CA LEU A 180 -16.41 -10.96 0.61
C LEU A 180 -16.91 -9.59 0.13
N CYS A 181 -16.53 -8.51 0.82
CA CYS A 181 -16.87 -7.15 0.41
C CYS A 181 -16.01 -6.67 -0.77
N TYR A 182 -14.77 -7.14 -0.87
CA TYR A 182 -13.81 -6.70 -1.88
C TYR A 182 -14.10 -7.26 -3.28
N ILE A 183 -14.56 -8.50 -3.35
CA ILE A 183 -14.84 -9.22 -4.61
C ILE A 183 -15.84 -8.48 -5.52
N PRO A 184 -17.02 -8.01 -5.05
CA PRO A 184 -17.95 -7.29 -5.91
C PRO A 184 -17.36 -6.03 -6.55
N PHE A 185 -16.58 -5.25 -5.76
CA PHE A 185 -15.90 -4.07 -6.28
C PHE A 185 -14.88 -4.44 -7.35
N ASN A 186 -14.04 -5.44 -7.09
CA ASN A 186 -13.05 -5.90 -8.05
C ASN A 186 -13.69 -6.45 -9.32
N LEU A 187 -14.82 -7.16 -9.20
CA LEU A 187 -15.55 -7.65 -10.36
C LEU A 187 -16.04 -6.51 -11.24
N CYS A 188 -16.65 -5.48 -10.64
CA CYS A 188 -17.11 -4.30 -11.38
C CYS A 188 -15.97 -3.63 -12.14
N PHE A 189 -14.84 -3.38 -11.47
CA PHE A 189 -13.68 -2.75 -12.10
C PHE A 189 -12.99 -3.68 -13.11
N ALA A 190 -12.93 -4.98 -12.87
CA ALA A 190 -12.40 -5.95 -13.84
C ALA A 190 -13.25 -6.03 -15.12
N VAL A 191 -14.57 -5.90 -15.00
CA VAL A 191 -15.47 -5.83 -16.16
C VAL A 191 -15.21 -4.56 -16.97
N VAL A 192 -15.08 -3.39 -16.31
CA VAL A 192 -14.74 -2.12 -16.96
C VAL A 192 -13.36 -2.21 -17.63
N GLU A 193 -12.35 -2.74 -16.91
CA GLU A 193 -11.00 -2.95 -17.44
C GLU A 193 -11.02 -3.86 -18.69
N ASN A 194 -11.73 -4.97 -18.63
CA ASN A 194 -11.83 -5.90 -19.76
C ASN A 194 -12.58 -5.30 -20.96
N SER A 195 -13.63 -4.53 -20.71
CA SER A 195 -14.37 -3.83 -21.77
C SER A 195 -13.52 -2.76 -22.46
N THR A 196 -12.65 -2.08 -21.70
CA THR A 196 -11.80 -1.01 -22.22
C THR A 196 -10.59 -1.55 -22.99
N TYR A 197 -9.97 -2.64 -22.51
CA TYR A 197 -8.70 -3.14 -23.02
C TYR A 197 -8.78 -4.50 -23.73
N ASN A 198 -9.95 -5.14 -23.79
CA ASN A 198 -10.21 -6.42 -24.46
C ASN A 198 -9.23 -7.56 -24.07
N ASN A 199 -9.09 -7.81 -22.77
CA ASN A 199 -8.08 -8.72 -22.18
C ASN A 199 -8.46 -10.21 -22.21
N LYS A 200 -9.16 -10.70 -23.27
CA LYS A 200 -9.68 -12.08 -23.33
C LYS A 200 -8.59 -13.17 -23.18
N THR A 201 -7.37 -12.87 -23.57
CA THR A 201 -6.25 -13.81 -23.52
C THR A 201 -5.48 -13.78 -22.20
N ALA A 202 -5.80 -12.84 -21.29
CA ALA A 202 -5.08 -12.67 -20.03
C ALA A 202 -5.05 -13.95 -19.19
N LEU A 203 -6.19 -14.64 -19.09
CA LEU A 203 -6.34 -15.88 -18.31
C LEU A 203 -5.51 -17.07 -18.83
N LEU A 204 -4.97 -16.99 -20.04
CA LEU A 204 -4.20 -18.07 -20.67
C LEU A 204 -2.69 -17.91 -20.47
N THR A 205 -2.24 -16.89 -19.74
CA THR A 205 -0.81 -16.56 -19.61
C THR A 205 -0.24 -16.96 -18.25
N LEU A 206 0.95 -17.54 -18.26
CA LEU A 206 1.67 -17.90 -17.02
C LEU A 206 1.91 -16.68 -16.09
N PRO A 207 2.30 -15.49 -16.58
CA PRO A 207 2.46 -14.30 -15.74
C PRO A 207 1.21 -13.94 -14.95
N PHE A 208 0.02 -14.15 -15.50
CA PHE A 208 -1.24 -13.92 -14.81
C PHE A 208 -1.34 -14.74 -13.53
N TYR A 209 -1.10 -16.04 -13.58
CA TYR A 209 -1.18 -16.94 -12.41
C TYR A 209 -0.09 -16.63 -11.37
N ILE A 210 1.11 -16.31 -11.83
CA ILE A 210 2.20 -15.89 -10.93
C ILE A 210 1.79 -14.61 -10.18
N LEU A 211 1.25 -13.61 -10.88
CA LEU A 211 0.78 -12.37 -10.26
C LEU A 211 -0.38 -12.62 -9.28
N VAL A 212 -1.32 -13.50 -9.61
CA VAL A 212 -2.40 -13.89 -8.68
C VAL A 212 -1.80 -14.51 -7.41
N LEU A 213 -0.88 -15.47 -7.53
CA LEU A 213 -0.24 -16.11 -6.38
C LEU A 213 0.53 -15.12 -5.51
N LEU A 214 1.34 -14.27 -6.11
CA LEU A 214 2.10 -13.25 -5.38
C LEU A 214 1.18 -12.24 -4.65
N ASN A 215 0.06 -11.86 -5.27
CA ASN A 215 -0.92 -10.99 -4.62
C ASN A 215 -1.64 -11.68 -3.45
N ILE A 216 -1.90 -13.00 -3.53
CA ILE A 216 -2.43 -13.77 -2.41
C ILE A 216 -1.44 -13.70 -1.23
N LEU A 217 -0.17 -13.98 -1.46
CA LEU A 217 0.86 -13.95 -0.42
C LEU A 217 1.03 -12.55 0.18
N SER A 218 1.18 -11.52 -0.66
CA SER A 218 1.33 -10.13 -0.23
C SER A 218 0.14 -9.66 0.62
N SER A 219 -1.09 -9.97 0.20
CA SER A 219 -2.29 -9.56 0.95
C SER A 219 -2.38 -10.22 2.32
N GLN A 220 -2.08 -11.52 2.43
CA GLN A 220 -2.08 -12.23 3.72
C GLN A 220 -1.00 -11.68 4.66
N MET A 221 0.22 -11.46 4.14
CA MET A 221 1.31 -10.86 4.90
C MET A 221 0.98 -9.45 5.38
N SER A 222 0.40 -8.63 4.51
CA SER A 222 -0.01 -7.25 4.83
C SER A 222 -1.10 -7.19 5.92
N ILE A 223 -2.06 -8.10 5.89
CA ILE A 223 -3.11 -8.18 6.92
C ILE A 223 -2.53 -8.67 8.24
N TYR A 224 -1.66 -9.69 8.20
CA TYR A 224 -0.98 -10.16 9.40
C TYR A 224 -0.16 -9.03 10.05
N LEU A 225 0.60 -8.28 9.27
CA LEU A 225 1.34 -7.11 9.75
C LEU A 225 0.39 -6.07 10.39
N SER A 226 -0.76 -5.81 9.78
CA SER A 226 -1.74 -4.84 10.27
C SER A 226 -2.29 -5.16 11.65
N MET A 227 -2.33 -6.44 12.01
CA MET A 227 -2.76 -6.88 13.33
C MET A 227 -1.66 -6.75 14.38
N GLN A 228 -0.39 -6.80 13.98
CA GLN A 228 0.76 -6.76 14.90
C GLN A 228 1.23 -5.33 15.21
N VAL A 229 1.10 -4.41 14.26
CA VAL A 229 1.61 -3.04 14.36
C VAL A 229 0.48 -2.03 14.19
N ASP A 230 0.71 -0.78 14.59
CA ASP A 230 -0.25 0.31 14.36
C ASP A 230 -0.23 0.79 12.90
N SER A 231 -1.25 1.57 12.49
CA SER A 231 -1.41 2.05 11.11
C SER A 231 -0.22 2.87 10.64
N PHE A 232 0.40 3.59 11.56
CA PHE A 232 1.54 4.43 11.25
C PHE A 232 2.80 3.58 11.01
N GLU A 233 3.13 2.67 11.93
CA GLU A 233 4.26 1.73 11.77
C GLU A 233 4.10 0.88 10.51
N ARG A 234 2.88 0.37 10.26
CA ARG A 234 2.55 -0.33 9.01
C ARG A 234 2.84 0.53 7.78
N SER A 235 2.45 1.80 7.80
CA SER A 235 2.66 2.70 6.66
C SER A 235 4.14 2.93 6.38
N ILE A 236 4.95 3.02 7.41
CA ILE A 236 6.40 3.17 7.30
C ILE A 236 7.07 1.90 6.78
N ILE A 237 6.74 0.74 7.35
CA ILE A 237 7.28 -0.55 6.91
C ILE A 237 6.93 -0.77 5.43
N SER A 238 5.66 -0.59 5.07
CA SER A 238 5.21 -0.68 3.68
C SER A 238 5.96 0.29 2.76
N MET A 239 6.28 1.49 3.24
CA MET A 239 7.01 2.47 2.45
C MET A 239 8.48 2.06 2.24
N ILE A 240 9.17 1.57 3.26
CA ILE A 240 10.54 1.06 3.12
C ILE A 240 10.58 -0.09 2.09
N CYS A 241 9.64 -1.03 2.19
CA CYS A 241 9.52 -2.13 1.24
C CYS A 241 9.25 -1.62 -0.19
N ASN A 242 8.34 -0.67 -0.35
CA ASN A 242 8.00 -0.09 -1.64
C ASN A 242 9.16 0.69 -2.27
N ILE A 243 9.90 1.47 -1.48
CA ILE A 243 11.08 2.19 -1.95
C ILE A 243 12.14 1.20 -2.44
N SER A 244 12.46 0.19 -1.64
CA SER A 244 13.45 -0.82 -1.98
C SER A 244 13.05 -1.57 -3.25
N SER A 245 11.80 -2.01 -3.34
CA SER A 245 11.29 -2.72 -4.52
C SER A 245 11.25 -1.84 -5.77
N SER A 246 10.98 -0.55 -5.62
CA SER A 246 10.97 0.40 -6.75
C SER A 246 12.36 0.64 -7.30
N CYS A 247 13.35 0.88 -6.44
CA CYS A 247 14.73 1.03 -6.88
C CYS A 247 15.20 -0.20 -7.66
N ILE A 248 14.94 -1.40 -7.14
CA ILE A 248 15.34 -2.65 -7.80
C ILE A 248 14.57 -2.82 -9.12
N SER A 249 13.25 -2.59 -9.14
CA SER A 249 12.44 -2.77 -10.34
C SER A 249 12.75 -1.75 -11.43
N ASP A 250 13.01 -0.50 -11.08
CA ASP A 250 13.32 0.54 -12.07
C ASP A 250 14.72 0.32 -12.67
N ILE A 251 15.70 -0.14 -11.87
CA ILE A 251 17.02 -0.58 -12.40
C ILE A 251 16.83 -1.78 -13.35
N TRP A 252 16.02 -2.77 -12.96
CA TRP A 252 15.79 -3.99 -13.77
C TRP A 252 15.06 -3.71 -15.09
N LEU A 253 14.19 -2.70 -15.09
CA LEU A 253 13.38 -2.32 -16.26
C LEU A 253 14.02 -1.20 -17.11
N ASP A 254 15.27 -0.84 -16.83
CA ASP A 254 16.03 0.23 -17.52
C ASP A 254 15.28 1.58 -17.54
N PHE A 255 14.50 1.89 -16.50
CA PHE A 255 13.94 3.23 -16.34
C PHE A 255 15.05 4.22 -16.05
N LYS A 256 15.02 5.36 -16.74
CA LYS A 256 15.93 6.46 -16.45
C LYS A 256 15.61 7.04 -15.08
N ILE A 257 16.51 6.80 -14.13
CA ILE A 257 16.43 7.37 -12.79
C ILE A 257 17.03 8.77 -12.84
N ASP A 258 16.21 9.77 -12.57
CA ASP A 258 16.67 11.15 -12.49
C ASP A 258 17.24 11.45 -11.09
N TYR A 259 18.31 12.26 -11.05
CA TYR A 259 18.95 12.66 -9.78
C TYR A 259 17.97 13.36 -8.82
N LEU A 260 17.05 14.20 -9.32
CA LEU A 260 16.06 14.86 -8.50
C LEU A 260 15.08 13.86 -7.86
N SER A 261 14.71 12.80 -8.58
CA SER A 261 13.91 11.71 -8.03
C SER A 261 14.63 10.95 -6.91
N LEU A 262 15.96 10.79 -7.03
CA LEU A 262 16.78 10.20 -5.96
C LEU A 262 16.90 11.14 -4.74
N TYR A 263 17.07 12.43 -4.93
CA TYR A 263 17.06 13.41 -3.83
C TYR A 263 15.70 13.43 -3.12
N SER A 264 14.60 13.43 -3.87
CA SER A 264 13.26 13.30 -3.31
C SER A 264 13.14 12.05 -2.43
N LEU A 265 13.56 10.90 -2.95
CA LEU A 265 13.55 9.64 -2.24
C LEU A 265 14.39 9.68 -0.96
N PHE A 266 15.56 10.30 -1.00
CA PHE A 266 16.43 10.47 0.18
C PHE A 266 15.73 11.28 1.27
N PHE A 267 15.11 12.41 0.95
CA PHE A 267 14.37 13.21 1.92
C PHE A 267 13.16 12.47 2.51
N VAL A 268 12.41 11.77 1.67
CA VAL A 268 11.26 10.97 2.10
C VAL A 268 11.72 9.84 3.03
N SER A 269 12.78 9.13 2.68
CA SER A 269 13.32 8.02 3.50
C SER A 269 13.89 8.53 4.82
N SER A 270 14.67 9.62 4.80
CA SER A 270 15.26 10.23 5.99
C SER A 270 14.19 10.75 6.94
N GLY A 271 13.16 11.42 6.41
CA GLY A 271 12.03 11.91 7.19
C GLY A 271 11.25 10.77 7.84
N THR A 272 11.08 9.67 7.12
CA THR A 272 10.42 8.47 7.61
C THR A 272 11.19 7.81 8.75
N LEU A 273 12.51 7.62 8.59
CA LEU A 273 13.39 7.07 9.61
C LEU A 273 13.43 7.96 10.86
N LEU A 274 13.56 9.28 10.69
CA LEU A 274 13.53 10.23 11.79
C LEU A 274 12.24 10.11 12.60
N TYR A 275 11.10 10.04 11.92
CA TYR A 275 9.82 9.85 12.59
C TYR A 275 9.77 8.55 13.39
N MET A 276 10.27 7.42 12.86
CA MET A 276 10.30 6.14 13.57
C MET A 276 11.15 6.17 14.83
N CYS A 277 12.36 6.73 14.73
CA CYS A 277 13.29 6.78 15.86
C CYS A 277 12.68 7.51 17.07
N PHE A 278 12.01 8.63 16.83
CA PHE A 278 11.45 9.45 17.91
C PHE A 278 10.09 8.98 18.44
N LYS A 279 9.32 8.22 17.68
CA LYS A 279 8.13 7.55 18.22
C LYS A 279 8.50 6.57 19.32
N ARG A 280 9.59 5.85 19.13
CA ARG A 280 10.08 4.83 20.06
C ARG A 280 10.57 5.44 21.39
N TYR A 281 11.21 6.60 21.34
CA TYR A 281 11.70 7.30 22.53
C TYR A 281 10.56 7.70 23.47
N ASN A 282 9.46 8.23 22.93
CA ASN A 282 8.29 8.60 23.72
C ASN A 282 7.54 7.43 24.38
N LEU A 283 7.64 6.22 23.84
CA LEU A 283 7.05 5.02 24.44
C LEU A 283 7.88 4.51 25.63
N GLN A 284 9.18 4.72 25.61
CA GLN A 284 10.06 4.37 26.72
C GLN A 284 9.89 5.31 27.92
N ASP A 285 9.77 6.62 27.67
CA ASP A 285 9.54 7.62 28.74
C ASP A 285 8.21 7.38 29.48
N LYS A 286 7.13 6.97 28.79
CA LYS A 286 5.86 6.62 29.45
C LYS A 286 5.95 5.40 30.36
N ASN A 287 6.82 4.45 30.05
CA ASN A 287 6.99 3.25 30.88
C ASN A 287 7.92 3.49 32.07
N THR A 288 8.75 4.55 32.04
CA THR A 288 9.59 4.97 33.19
C THR A 288 8.84 5.86 34.18
N GLU A 289 7.76 6.53 33.77
CA GLU A 289 6.90 7.33 34.66
C GLU A 289 5.86 6.48 35.44
N ILE A 290 5.67 5.21 35.10
CA ILE A 290 4.69 4.30 35.71
C ILE A 290 5.35 3.35 36.74
N ASN A 291 6.68 3.31 36.83
CA ASN A 291 7.46 2.57 37.84
C ASN A 291 8.13 3.51 38.83
#